data_f92f046267d28e33724e5cc0f7771c0b
#
_entry.id   f92f046267d28e33724e5cc0f7771c0b
#
_cell.length_a   1.000
_cell.length_b   1.000
_cell.length_c   1.000
_cell.angle_alpha   90.00
_cell.angle_beta   90.00
_cell.angle_gamma   90.00
#
_symmetry.space_group_name_H-M   'P 1'
#
loop_
_entity.id
_entity.type
_entity.pdbx_description
1 polymer ?
#
loop_
_entity_poly.entity_id
_entity_poly.type
_entity_poly.pdbx_seq_one_letter_code
_entity_poly.pdbx_strand_id
1 'polypeptide(L)'
;MNRTRKSIKIVAILGSVRSDNMTSKVLAIVLDELKKYKAVQSEMIDPAEFLLNGDGNESKEAVDALQKVVAQATGVILSTPEYHGSYSSTIKLVIDNLGYPSVLSGKPVALLGVASGQVGAIKALEHLRSVCAHVGSIVLPKVVSIAGVHKLFDARGRCTDVKTETRIRSLAGSLMEYIQKHVCPLAAFEETVRENSK
;
A
#
# COMPACT_ATOMS: atom_id res chain seq x y z
N MET A 1 6.96 33.32 -6.70
CA MET A 1 5.90 32.81 -5.82
C MET A 1 6.23 31.40 -5.43
N ASN A 2 6.56 31.17 -4.17
CA ASN A 2 6.91 29.84 -3.64
C ASN A 2 5.60 29.04 -3.48
N ARG A 3 5.21 28.27 -4.51
CA ARG A 3 4.11 27.31 -4.36
C ARG A 3 4.57 26.26 -3.36
N THR A 4 3.99 26.25 -2.20
CA THR A 4 4.14 25.19 -1.20
C THR A 4 3.76 23.87 -1.87
N ARG A 5 4.75 23.08 -2.30
CA ARG A 5 4.51 21.72 -2.80
C ARG A 5 3.82 20.96 -1.68
N LYS A 6 2.54 20.65 -1.86
CA LYS A 6 1.84 19.71 -0.96
C LYS A 6 2.71 18.46 -0.81
N SER A 7 3.05 18.10 0.43
CA SER A 7 3.82 16.88 0.70
C SER A 7 3.04 15.66 0.21
N ILE A 8 3.71 14.77 -0.52
CA ILE A 8 3.12 13.50 -0.97
C ILE A 8 3.10 12.55 0.22
N LYS A 9 1.91 12.06 0.58
CA LYS A 9 1.74 11.06 1.65
C LYS A 9 1.48 9.69 1.06
N ILE A 10 2.29 8.70 1.42
CA ILE A 10 2.11 7.30 1.03
C ILE A 10 1.79 6.49 2.28
N VAL A 11 0.66 5.80 2.23
CA VAL A 11 0.25 4.86 3.27
C VAL A 11 0.49 3.44 2.78
N ALA A 12 1.24 2.67 3.54
CA ALA A 12 1.53 1.27 3.25
C ALA A 12 0.82 0.38 4.28
N ILE A 13 -0.09 -0.47 3.82
CA ILE A 13 -0.91 -1.31 4.68
C ILE A 13 -0.36 -2.73 4.70
N LEU A 14 -0.07 -3.22 5.89
CA LEU A 14 0.42 -4.57 6.13
C LEU A 14 -0.75 -5.57 6.16
N GLY A 15 -0.75 -6.52 5.25
CA GLY A 15 -1.78 -7.57 5.16
C GLY A 15 -1.49 -8.81 6.01
N SER A 16 -0.71 -8.70 7.08
CA SER A 16 -0.39 -9.82 7.97
C SER A 16 -0.22 -9.34 9.39
N VAL A 17 -0.85 -10.02 10.33
CA VAL A 17 -0.77 -9.76 11.77
C VAL A 17 0.10 -10.77 12.51
N ARG A 18 0.76 -11.69 11.78
CA ARG A 18 1.69 -12.64 12.40
C ARG A 18 2.94 -11.90 12.85
N SER A 19 3.47 -12.25 14.02
CA SER A 19 4.77 -11.77 14.46
C SER A 19 5.87 -12.22 13.48
N ASP A 20 6.88 -11.39 13.25
CA ASP A 20 8.03 -11.67 12.37
C ASP A 20 7.64 -12.14 10.95
N ASN A 21 6.59 -11.56 10.37
CA ASN A 21 6.09 -11.99 9.07
C ASN A 21 6.94 -11.48 7.90
N MET A 22 7.01 -12.26 6.83
CA MET A 22 7.79 -11.90 5.64
C MET A 22 7.18 -10.73 4.87
N THR A 23 5.87 -10.50 4.98
CA THR A 23 5.19 -9.37 4.33
C THR A 23 5.72 -8.04 4.86
N SER A 24 5.92 -7.91 6.17
CA SER A 24 6.48 -6.71 6.78
C SER A 24 7.94 -6.47 6.34
N LYS A 25 8.76 -7.52 6.26
CA LYS A 25 10.15 -7.42 5.81
C LYS A 25 10.24 -6.92 4.36
N VAL A 26 9.40 -7.45 3.49
CA VAL A 26 9.34 -7.01 2.08
C VAL A 26 8.80 -5.59 1.98
N LEU A 27 7.75 -5.24 2.74
CA LEU A 27 7.18 -3.90 2.75
C LEU A 27 8.16 -2.85 3.27
N ALA A 28 8.98 -3.20 4.26
CA ALA A 28 10.03 -2.31 4.79
C ALA A 28 11.05 -1.89 3.71
N ILE A 29 11.38 -2.77 2.75
CA ILE A 29 12.26 -2.43 1.62
C ILE A 29 11.61 -1.38 0.72
N VAL A 30 10.30 -1.48 0.49
CA VAL A 30 9.56 -0.47 -0.30
C VAL A 30 9.55 0.88 0.41
N LEU A 31 9.31 0.87 1.73
CA LEU A 31 9.34 2.09 2.55
C LEU A 31 10.73 2.72 2.60
N ASP A 32 11.78 1.90 2.69
CA ASP A 32 13.16 2.37 2.63
C ASP A 32 13.46 3.06 1.29
N GLU A 33 12.95 2.55 0.18
CA GLU A 33 13.07 3.20 -1.13
C GLU A 33 12.33 4.53 -1.18
N LEU A 34 11.13 4.62 -0.59
CA LEU A 34 10.35 5.86 -0.53
C LEU A 34 11.07 6.98 0.24
N LYS A 35 11.89 6.67 1.23
CA LYS A 35 12.69 7.67 1.99
C LYS A 35 13.68 8.45 1.11
N LYS A 36 14.05 7.92 -0.06
CA LYS A 36 14.92 8.62 -1.02
C LYS A 36 14.24 9.83 -1.69
N TYR A 37 12.92 9.91 -1.63
CA TYR A 37 12.14 11.00 -2.20
C TYR A 37 11.90 12.10 -1.15
N LYS A 38 12.65 13.20 -1.21
CA LYS A 38 12.64 14.27 -0.20
C LYS A 38 11.27 14.89 0.11
N ALA A 39 10.33 14.87 -0.85
CA ALA A 39 9.00 15.44 -0.71
C ALA A 39 7.93 14.40 -0.27
N VAL A 40 8.35 13.17 0.07
CA VAL A 40 7.47 12.06 0.42
C VAL A 40 7.52 11.78 1.90
N GLN A 41 6.34 11.69 2.51
CA GLN A 41 6.15 11.12 3.84
C GLN A 41 5.50 9.75 3.64
N SER A 42 6.07 8.72 4.25
CA SER A 42 5.50 7.37 4.19
C SER A 42 5.36 6.80 5.58
N GLU A 43 4.24 6.13 5.81
CA GLU A 43 3.94 5.42 7.06
C GLU A 43 3.41 4.02 6.76
N MET A 44 3.70 3.08 7.66
CA MET A 44 3.15 1.74 7.63
C MET A 44 2.01 1.64 8.64
N ILE A 45 0.87 1.10 8.19
CA ILE A 45 -0.23 0.72 9.07
C ILE A 45 -0.13 -0.78 9.33
N ASP A 46 0.00 -1.13 10.60
CA ASP A 46 -0.17 -2.51 11.07
C ASP A 46 -1.62 -2.70 11.54
N PRO A 47 -2.43 -3.53 10.85
CA PRO A 47 -3.82 -3.75 11.25
C PRO A 47 -3.98 -4.36 12.65
N ALA A 48 -2.94 -5.00 13.18
CA ALA A 48 -2.96 -5.51 14.56
C ALA A 48 -3.14 -4.40 15.60
N GLU A 49 -2.62 -3.20 15.31
CA GLU A 49 -2.74 -2.05 16.20
C GLU A 49 -4.10 -1.35 16.09
N PHE A 50 -4.80 -1.50 14.97
CA PHE A 50 -6.03 -0.77 14.66
C PHE A 50 -7.29 -1.64 14.76
N LEU A 51 -7.25 -2.89 14.28
CA LEU A 51 -8.46 -3.67 14.01
C LEU A 51 -8.59 -4.93 14.88
N LEU A 52 -7.58 -5.30 15.66
CA LEU A 52 -7.56 -6.59 16.36
C LEU A 52 -7.45 -6.41 17.89
N ASN A 53 -8.39 -5.72 18.49
CA ASN A 53 -8.43 -5.54 19.96
C ASN A 53 -8.94 -6.78 20.72
N GLY A 54 -8.94 -7.96 20.12
CA GLY A 54 -9.11 -9.24 20.81
C GLY A 54 -10.54 -9.68 21.11
N ASP A 55 -11.53 -8.82 20.98
CA ASP A 55 -12.96 -9.08 21.25
C ASP A 55 -13.82 -9.23 19.99
N GLY A 56 -13.21 -9.11 18.80
CA GLY A 56 -13.90 -9.26 17.50
C GLY A 56 -14.76 -8.06 17.12
N ASN A 57 -14.79 -7.00 17.94
CA ASN A 57 -15.40 -5.73 17.60
C ASN A 57 -14.31 -4.69 17.39
N GLU A 58 -14.21 -4.19 16.19
CA GLU A 58 -13.33 -3.05 15.91
C GLU A 58 -13.90 -1.81 16.59
N SER A 59 -13.05 -1.09 17.34
CA SER A 59 -13.52 0.15 17.91
C SER A 59 -13.80 1.17 16.81
N LYS A 60 -14.89 1.92 16.94
CA LYS A 60 -15.24 2.97 15.97
C LYS A 60 -14.11 3.98 15.84
N GLU A 61 -13.43 4.30 16.93
CA GLU A 61 -12.30 5.23 16.97
C GLU A 61 -11.12 4.72 16.14
N ALA A 62 -10.83 3.42 16.18
CA ALA A 62 -9.77 2.80 15.39
C ALA A 62 -10.11 2.81 13.90
N VAL A 63 -11.36 2.50 13.55
CA VAL A 63 -11.85 2.57 12.16
C VAL A 63 -11.81 4.01 11.63
N ASP A 64 -12.28 4.98 12.39
CA ASP A 64 -12.27 6.40 12.01
C ASP A 64 -10.83 6.91 11.85
N ALA A 65 -9.89 6.50 12.70
CA ALA A 65 -8.47 6.81 12.57
C ALA A 65 -7.87 6.23 11.30
N LEU A 66 -8.13 4.95 11.01
CA LEU A 66 -7.69 4.27 9.78
C LEU A 66 -8.22 4.99 8.53
N GLN A 67 -9.52 5.27 8.48
CA GLN A 67 -10.14 5.98 7.37
C GLN A 67 -9.52 7.36 7.17
N LYS A 68 -9.29 8.12 8.24
CA LYS A 68 -8.66 9.44 8.19
C LYS A 68 -7.25 9.40 7.62
N VAL A 69 -6.44 8.45 8.05
CA VAL A 69 -5.06 8.29 7.55
C VAL A 69 -5.06 7.95 6.07
N VAL A 70 -5.88 6.97 5.65
CA VAL A 70 -6.00 6.57 4.25
C VAL A 70 -6.61 7.68 3.39
N ALA A 71 -7.61 8.41 3.89
CA ALA A 71 -8.21 9.54 3.18
C ALA A 71 -7.19 10.63 2.84
N GLN A 72 -6.23 10.89 3.73
CA GLN A 72 -5.17 11.88 3.53
C GLN A 72 -4.03 11.40 2.62
N ALA A 73 -3.96 10.10 2.32
CA ALA A 73 -2.92 9.56 1.46
C ALA A 73 -3.05 10.04 0.01
N THR A 74 -1.92 10.36 -0.61
CA THR A 74 -1.80 10.64 -2.05
C THR A 74 -1.77 9.35 -2.85
N GLY A 75 -1.23 8.28 -2.26
CA GLY A 75 -1.20 6.94 -2.83
C GLY A 75 -1.09 5.89 -1.73
N VAL A 76 -1.51 4.66 -2.06
CA VAL A 76 -1.57 3.56 -1.10
C VAL A 76 -0.81 2.35 -1.63
N ILE A 77 -0.12 1.65 -0.74
CA ILE A 77 0.49 0.35 -1.01
C ILE A 77 -0.27 -0.67 -0.19
N LEU A 78 -0.84 -1.68 -0.84
CA LEU A 78 -1.46 -2.82 -0.16
C LEU A 78 -0.54 -4.02 -0.28
N SER A 79 -0.11 -4.56 0.85
CA SER A 79 0.71 -5.77 0.89
C SER A 79 -0.07 -6.94 1.45
N THR A 80 0.08 -8.13 0.86
CA THR A 80 -0.63 -9.33 1.31
C THR A 80 0.24 -10.58 1.19
N PRO A 81 0.20 -11.50 2.17
CA PRO A 81 0.61 -12.87 1.92
C PRO A 81 -0.42 -13.57 1.05
N GLU A 82 0.01 -14.58 0.28
CA GLU A 82 -0.92 -15.49 -0.36
C GLU A 82 -1.22 -16.67 0.58
N TYR A 83 -2.48 -16.80 0.96
CA TYR A 83 -3.01 -17.91 1.73
C TYR A 83 -4.08 -18.63 0.92
N HIS A 84 -3.90 -19.93 0.69
CA HIS A 84 -4.86 -20.76 -0.06
C HIS A 84 -5.27 -20.16 -1.42
N GLY A 85 -4.31 -19.56 -2.13
CA GLY A 85 -4.52 -18.99 -3.45
C GLY A 85 -5.28 -17.65 -3.46
N SER A 86 -5.36 -16.94 -2.33
CA SER A 86 -5.99 -15.62 -2.24
C SER A 86 -5.24 -14.69 -1.29
N TYR A 87 -5.63 -13.42 -1.26
CA TYR A 87 -5.14 -12.45 -0.29
C TYR A 87 -5.61 -12.81 1.13
N SER A 88 -4.93 -12.25 2.13
CA SER A 88 -5.25 -12.52 3.54
C SER A 88 -6.60 -11.93 3.96
N SER A 89 -7.25 -12.55 4.93
CA SER A 89 -8.43 -11.99 5.60
C SER A 89 -8.13 -10.62 6.22
N THR A 90 -6.91 -10.42 6.72
CA THR A 90 -6.45 -9.16 7.30
C THR A 90 -6.57 -8.01 6.30
N ILE A 91 -6.07 -8.15 5.06
CA ILE A 91 -6.16 -7.06 4.09
C ILE A 91 -7.60 -6.82 3.63
N LYS A 92 -8.43 -7.88 3.60
CA LYS A 92 -9.85 -7.75 3.30
C LYS A 92 -10.57 -6.98 4.40
N LEU A 93 -10.30 -7.31 5.65
CA LEU A 93 -10.86 -6.60 6.81
C LEU A 93 -10.52 -5.11 6.77
N VAL A 94 -9.26 -4.77 6.47
CA VAL A 94 -8.86 -3.36 6.30
C VAL A 94 -9.73 -2.69 5.23
N ILE A 95 -9.85 -3.29 4.03
CA ILE A 95 -10.60 -2.69 2.93
C ILE A 95 -12.08 -2.51 3.30
N ASP A 96 -12.69 -3.47 3.99
CA ASP A 96 -14.09 -3.41 4.42
C ASP A 96 -14.34 -2.28 5.44
N ASN A 97 -13.33 -1.93 6.22
CA ASN A 97 -13.39 -0.83 7.19
C ASN A 97 -13.04 0.55 6.60
N LEU A 98 -12.73 0.66 5.29
CA LEU A 98 -12.43 1.95 4.64
C LEU A 98 -13.67 2.74 4.18
N GLY A 99 -14.85 2.38 4.68
CA GLY A 99 -16.10 3.12 4.47
C GLY A 99 -16.80 2.83 3.14
N TYR A 100 -18.00 3.39 3.00
CA TYR A 100 -18.78 3.36 1.77
C TYR A 100 -19.43 4.72 1.51
N PRO A 101 -19.05 5.46 0.43
CA PRO A 101 -17.98 5.12 -0.53
C PRO A 101 -16.60 4.97 0.12
N SER A 102 -15.76 4.09 -0.42
CA SER A 102 -14.43 3.83 0.15
C SER A 102 -13.51 5.04 0.01
N VAL A 103 -12.74 5.33 1.05
CA VAL A 103 -11.68 6.35 1.01
C VAL A 103 -10.52 5.99 0.07
N LEU A 104 -10.49 4.77 -0.47
CA LEU A 104 -9.58 4.37 -1.56
C LEU A 104 -10.03 4.86 -2.94
N SER A 105 -11.28 5.29 -3.10
CA SER A 105 -11.79 5.72 -4.40
C SER A 105 -10.94 6.85 -4.98
N GLY A 106 -10.58 6.73 -6.27
CA GLY A 106 -9.74 7.67 -7.00
C GLY A 106 -8.26 7.67 -6.63
N LYS A 107 -7.83 6.87 -5.64
CA LYS A 107 -6.42 6.82 -5.24
C LYS A 107 -5.61 5.81 -6.06
N PRO A 108 -4.36 6.13 -6.43
CA PRO A 108 -3.43 5.16 -6.98
C PRO A 108 -3.05 4.13 -5.90
N VAL A 109 -3.21 2.85 -6.25
CA VAL A 109 -2.92 1.72 -5.37
C VAL A 109 -1.87 0.83 -6.02
N ALA A 110 -0.75 0.60 -5.33
CA ALA A 110 0.28 -0.36 -5.71
C ALA A 110 0.13 -1.65 -4.89
N LEU A 111 0.23 -2.81 -5.55
CA LEU A 111 0.01 -4.11 -4.92
C LEU A 111 1.31 -4.90 -4.77
N LEU A 112 1.53 -5.42 -3.56
CA LEU A 112 2.66 -6.25 -3.17
C LEU A 112 2.16 -7.57 -2.60
N GLY A 113 2.61 -8.69 -3.14
CA GLY A 113 2.24 -10.02 -2.67
C GLY A 113 3.47 -10.85 -2.31
N VAL A 114 3.39 -11.64 -1.24
CA VAL A 114 4.44 -12.58 -0.84
C VAL A 114 3.88 -13.99 -0.68
N ALA A 115 4.65 -14.99 -1.09
CA ALA A 115 4.29 -16.39 -0.93
C ALA A 115 5.50 -17.24 -0.56
N SER A 116 5.26 -18.31 0.21
CA SER A 116 6.26 -19.34 0.51
C SER A 116 6.52 -20.23 -0.70
N GLY A 117 5.52 -20.41 -1.57
CA GLY A 117 5.60 -21.24 -2.77
C GLY A 117 6.39 -20.59 -3.91
N GLN A 118 6.73 -21.43 -4.91
CA GLN A 118 7.55 -21.00 -6.06
C GLN A 118 6.79 -20.17 -7.10
N VAL A 119 5.47 -20.25 -7.14
CA VAL A 119 4.62 -19.51 -8.08
C VAL A 119 4.50 -18.02 -7.66
N GLY A 120 4.74 -17.74 -6.38
CA GLY A 120 4.54 -16.40 -5.82
C GLY A 120 3.07 -16.16 -5.44
N ALA A 121 2.73 -14.90 -5.24
CA ALA A 121 1.42 -14.45 -4.77
C ALA A 121 0.53 -13.93 -5.91
N ILE A 122 0.62 -14.52 -7.10
CA ILE A 122 -0.07 -14.00 -8.31
C ILE A 122 -1.57 -14.05 -8.14
N LYS A 123 -2.14 -15.16 -7.65
CA LYS A 123 -3.59 -15.29 -7.44
C LYS A 123 -4.11 -14.31 -6.41
N ALA A 124 -3.39 -14.15 -5.29
CA ALA A 124 -3.74 -13.16 -4.27
C ALA A 124 -3.79 -11.75 -4.85
N LEU A 125 -2.82 -11.39 -5.69
CA LEU A 125 -2.75 -10.07 -6.32
C LEU A 125 -3.83 -9.84 -7.36
N GLU A 126 -4.20 -10.85 -8.15
CA GLU A 126 -5.31 -10.78 -9.11
C GLU A 126 -6.65 -10.57 -8.40
N HIS A 127 -6.93 -11.35 -7.36
CA HIS A 127 -8.14 -11.19 -6.56
C HIS A 127 -8.18 -9.81 -5.86
N LEU A 128 -7.07 -9.38 -5.27
CA LEU A 128 -6.98 -8.09 -4.60
C LEU A 128 -7.16 -6.91 -5.59
N ARG A 129 -6.61 -7.04 -6.80
CA ARG A 129 -6.83 -6.06 -7.88
C ARG A 129 -8.31 -5.88 -8.17
N SER A 130 -9.06 -6.98 -8.29
CA SER A 130 -10.51 -6.94 -8.55
C SER A 130 -11.26 -6.20 -7.44
N VAL A 131 -10.95 -6.50 -6.17
CA VAL A 131 -11.55 -5.82 -5.01
C VAL A 131 -11.22 -4.33 -5.01
N CYS A 132 -9.95 -3.96 -5.22
CA CYS A 132 -9.52 -2.57 -5.27
C CYS A 132 -10.20 -1.79 -6.41
N ALA A 133 -10.33 -2.41 -7.59
CA ALA A 133 -11.03 -1.80 -8.71
C ALA A 133 -12.53 -1.59 -8.40
N HIS A 134 -13.17 -2.56 -7.71
CA HIS A 134 -14.58 -2.46 -7.31
C HIS A 134 -14.84 -1.28 -6.36
N VAL A 135 -13.93 -0.99 -5.44
CA VAL A 135 -14.05 0.17 -4.54
C VAL A 135 -13.58 1.50 -5.17
N GLY A 136 -13.32 1.50 -6.48
CA GLY A 136 -12.99 2.70 -7.24
C GLY A 136 -11.52 3.14 -7.19
N SER A 137 -10.60 2.28 -6.74
CA SER A 137 -9.17 2.59 -6.74
C SER A 137 -8.56 2.54 -8.14
N ILE A 138 -7.52 3.33 -8.38
CA ILE A 138 -6.68 3.25 -9.57
C ILE A 138 -5.54 2.26 -9.32
N VAL A 139 -5.77 0.99 -9.62
CA VAL A 139 -4.76 -0.04 -9.37
C VAL A 139 -3.66 0.01 -10.42
N LEU A 140 -2.42 0.20 -9.99
CA LEU A 140 -1.28 0.25 -10.91
C LEU A 140 -1.13 -1.07 -11.68
N PRO A 141 -0.79 -1.01 -12.99
CA PRO A 141 -0.64 -2.22 -13.82
C PRO A 141 0.42 -3.16 -13.28
N LYS A 142 1.56 -2.61 -12.86
CA LYS A 142 2.71 -3.38 -12.39
C LYS A 142 2.54 -3.75 -10.92
N VAL A 143 2.33 -5.03 -10.64
CA VAL A 143 2.33 -5.60 -9.29
C VAL A 143 3.67 -6.25 -8.98
N VAL A 144 4.01 -6.40 -7.70
CA VAL A 144 5.20 -7.12 -7.26
C VAL A 144 4.78 -8.37 -6.50
N SER A 145 5.08 -9.53 -7.07
CA SER A 145 4.85 -10.85 -6.49
C SER A 145 6.17 -11.49 -6.12
N ILE A 146 6.35 -11.89 -4.86
CA ILE A 146 7.57 -12.50 -4.33
C ILE A 146 7.30 -13.96 -4.01
N ALA A 147 8.03 -14.84 -4.72
CA ALA A 147 7.99 -16.28 -4.52
C ALA A 147 9.09 -16.74 -3.54
N GLY A 148 8.88 -17.85 -2.83
CA GLY A 148 9.88 -18.47 -1.98
C GLY A 148 10.43 -17.54 -0.89
N VAL A 149 9.62 -16.63 -0.38
CA VAL A 149 10.03 -15.46 0.41
C VAL A 149 10.91 -15.81 1.62
N HIS A 150 10.72 -16.96 2.25
CA HIS A 150 11.52 -17.38 3.42
C HIS A 150 12.99 -17.64 3.10
N LYS A 151 13.34 -17.86 1.82
CA LYS A 151 14.71 -18.10 1.37
C LYS A 151 15.46 -16.83 1.00
N LEU A 152 14.76 -15.69 1.00
CA LEU A 152 15.28 -14.42 0.51
C LEU A 152 15.85 -13.51 1.61
N PHE A 153 15.69 -13.88 2.87
CA PHE A 153 16.10 -13.04 3.99
C PHE A 153 17.08 -13.78 4.91
N ASP A 154 18.14 -13.08 5.31
CA ASP A 154 19.08 -13.56 6.31
C ASP A 154 18.48 -13.44 7.75
N ALA A 155 19.24 -13.96 8.73
CA ALA A 155 18.85 -13.89 10.15
C ALA A 155 18.71 -12.45 10.69
N ARG A 156 19.27 -11.46 9.98
CA ARG A 156 19.17 -10.03 10.31
C ARG A 156 18.02 -9.35 9.57
N GLY A 157 17.21 -10.11 8.82
CA GLY A 157 16.09 -9.57 8.05
C GLY A 157 16.49 -8.81 6.78
N ARG A 158 17.72 -8.98 6.28
CA ARG A 158 18.17 -8.33 5.03
C ARG A 158 17.90 -9.25 3.85
N CYS A 159 17.41 -8.69 2.75
CA CYS A 159 17.24 -9.44 1.50
C CYS A 159 18.62 -9.85 0.95
N THR A 160 18.77 -11.12 0.61
CA THR A 160 20.04 -11.70 0.11
C THR A 160 20.09 -11.82 -1.41
N ASP A 161 18.95 -11.64 -2.10
CA ASP A 161 18.86 -11.68 -3.56
C ASP A 161 18.68 -10.26 -4.13
N VAL A 162 19.73 -9.75 -4.75
CA VAL A 162 19.79 -8.39 -5.30
C VAL A 162 18.72 -8.15 -6.37
N LYS A 163 18.41 -9.15 -7.20
CA LYS A 163 17.41 -9.01 -8.27
C LYS A 163 16.01 -8.86 -7.67
N THR A 164 15.70 -9.67 -6.66
CA THR A 164 14.43 -9.60 -5.94
C THR A 164 14.33 -8.28 -5.18
N GLU A 165 15.37 -7.84 -4.49
CA GLU A 165 15.37 -6.55 -3.80
C GLU A 165 15.13 -5.39 -4.75
N THR A 166 15.81 -5.36 -5.91
CA THR A 166 15.59 -4.34 -6.95
C THR A 166 14.14 -4.33 -7.43
N ARG A 167 13.55 -5.52 -7.61
CA ARG A 167 12.14 -5.65 -8.00
C ARG A 167 11.19 -5.14 -6.93
N ILE A 168 11.47 -5.42 -5.66
CA ILE A 168 10.68 -4.89 -4.53
C ILE A 168 10.76 -3.36 -4.52
N ARG A 169 11.95 -2.80 -4.60
CA ARG A 169 12.18 -1.34 -4.62
C ARG A 169 11.49 -0.66 -5.82
N SER A 170 11.40 -1.34 -6.97
CA SER A 170 10.74 -0.80 -8.16
C SER A 170 9.24 -0.50 -7.98
N LEU A 171 8.58 -1.08 -6.95
CA LEU A 171 7.19 -0.77 -6.64
C LEU A 171 7.03 0.69 -6.19
N ALA A 172 7.93 1.15 -5.31
CA ALA A 172 7.96 2.56 -4.88
C ALA A 172 8.15 3.50 -6.07
N GLY A 173 9.12 3.19 -6.95
CA GLY A 173 9.37 3.98 -8.17
C GLY A 173 8.14 4.06 -9.08
N SER A 174 7.46 2.94 -9.30
CA SER A 174 6.25 2.91 -10.15
C SER A 174 5.10 3.74 -9.55
N LEU A 175 4.90 3.68 -8.23
CA LEU A 175 3.88 4.49 -7.55
C LEU A 175 4.23 5.98 -7.65
N MET A 176 5.48 6.34 -7.38
CA MET A 176 5.93 7.73 -7.44
C MET A 176 5.85 8.31 -8.86
N GLU A 177 6.22 7.53 -9.87
CA GLU A 177 6.11 7.95 -11.26
C GLU A 177 4.65 8.25 -11.63
N TYR A 178 3.71 7.36 -11.22
CA TYR A 178 2.30 7.58 -11.46
C TYR A 178 1.79 8.85 -10.78
N ILE A 179 2.12 9.04 -9.50
CA ILE A 179 1.71 10.23 -8.73
C ILE A 179 2.24 11.50 -9.37
N GLN A 180 3.50 11.52 -9.77
CA GLN A 180 4.12 12.71 -10.37
C GLN A 180 3.53 13.03 -11.74
N LYS A 181 3.20 12.02 -12.55
CA LYS A 181 2.68 12.23 -13.92
C LYS A 181 1.18 12.51 -13.99
N HIS A 182 0.41 11.99 -13.04
CA HIS A 182 -1.06 12.01 -13.15
C HIS A 182 -1.75 12.69 -11.98
N VAL A 183 -1.32 12.45 -10.74
CA VAL A 183 -2.01 12.99 -9.55
C VAL A 183 -1.61 14.44 -9.28
N CYS A 184 -0.31 14.73 -9.27
CA CYS A 184 0.18 16.08 -8.98
C CYS A 184 -0.25 17.12 -10.03
N PRO A 185 -0.18 16.85 -11.35
CA PRO A 185 -0.65 17.78 -12.37
C PRO A 185 -2.16 18.02 -12.29
N LEU A 186 -2.96 16.98 -12.06
CA LEU A 186 -4.41 17.10 -11.92
C LEU A 186 -4.79 17.99 -10.73
N ALA A 187 -4.19 17.76 -9.58
CA ALA A 187 -4.43 18.58 -8.38
C ALA A 187 -4.05 20.06 -8.60
N ALA A 188 -2.96 20.32 -9.31
CA ALA A 188 -2.54 21.69 -9.65
C ALA A 188 -3.52 22.37 -10.62
N PHE A 189 -4.06 21.61 -11.58
CA PHE A 189 -5.07 22.08 -12.52
C PHE A 189 -6.37 22.43 -11.81
N GLU A 190 -6.88 21.55 -10.95
CA GLU A 190 -8.10 21.78 -10.17
C GLU A 190 -7.99 23.01 -9.27
N GLU A 191 -6.83 23.25 -8.67
CA GLU A 191 -6.57 24.45 -7.85
C GLU A 191 -6.65 25.72 -8.70
N THR A 192 -6.04 25.72 -9.90
CA THR A 192 -6.10 26.83 -10.84
C THR A 192 -7.54 27.13 -11.30
N VAL A 193 -8.32 26.09 -11.59
CA VAL A 193 -9.74 26.27 -12.00
C VAL A 193 -10.56 26.88 -10.86
N ARG A 194 -10.37 26.43 -9.62
CA ARG A 194 -11.09 27.00 -8.45
C ARG A 194 -10.72 28.45 -8.16
N GLU A 195 -9.45 28.84 -8.38
CA GLU A 195 -9.00 30.21 -8.21
C GLU A 195 -9.63 31.16 -9.25
N ASN A 196 -9.81 30.68 -10.50
CA ASN A 196 -10.39 31.47 -11.60
C ASN A 196 -11.94 31.51 -11.56
N SER A 197 -12.58 30.72 -10.70
CA SER A 197 -14.06 30.68 -10.55
C SER A 197 -14.58 31.52 -9.39
N LYS A 198 -13.68 32.21 -8.69
CA LYS A 198 -14.00 33.20 -7.63
C LYS A 198 -13.87 34.61 -8.14
#